data_5b418ad8faceb49752af16c42804fbad
#
_entry.id   5b418ad8faceb49752af16c42804fbad
#
_cell.length_a   1.000
_cell.length_b   1.000
_cell.length_c   1.000
_cell.angle_alpha   90.00
_cell.angle_beta   90.00
_cell.angle_gamma   90.00
#
_symmetry.space_group_name_H-M   'P 1'
#
loop_
_entity.id
_entity.type
_entity.pdbx_description
1 polymer ?
#
loop_
_entity_poly.entity_id
_entity_poly.type
_entity_poly.pdbx_seq_one_letter_code
_entity_poly.pdbx_strand_id
1 'polypeptide(L)'
;MGDYARAQQTRHRLIHALRALLSSVDYLVLPTCPCLAPPHGADSIAIGGWSGTVRQALMGYTAPFNLAGFPAISIPLPARGGGLPAAMQVVARPGDDGPLLKIALEIERLLQAPASPDHPNLA
;
A
#
# COMPACT_ATOMS: atom_id res chain seq x y z
N MET A 1 -2.44 -14.25 -29.36
CA MET A 1 -3.55 -14.64 -28.44
C MET A 1 -3.07 -15.25 -27.12
N GLY A 2 -1.97 -16.00 -27.06
CA GLY A 2 -1.50 -16.65 -25.83
C GLY A 2 -1.14 -15.73 -24.65
N ASP A 3 -0.59 -14.56 -24.92
CA ASP A 3 -0.14 -13.65 -23.85
C ASP A 3 -1.31 -12.96 -23.12
N TYR A 4 -2.34 -12.56 -23.85
CA TYR A 4 -3.55 -11.98 -23.23
C TYR A 4 -4.26 -13.01 -22.33
N ALA A 5 -4.42 -14.25 -22.79
CA ALA A 5 -5.05 -15.30 -22.00
C ALA A 5 -4.25 -15.58 -20.72
N ARG A 6 -2.92 -15.64 -20.81
CA ARG A 6 -2.04 -15.80 -19.63
C ARG A 6 -2.17 -14.64 -18.66
N ALA A 7 -2.21 -13.41 -19.15
CA ALA A 7 -2.39 -12.21 -18.32
C ALA A 7 -3.72 -12.26 -17.57
N GLN A 8 -4.82 -12.64 -18.24
CA GLN A 8 -6.13 -12.81 -17.59
C GLN A 8 -6.13 -13.91 -16.54
N GLN A 9 -5.48 -15.04 -16.82
CA GLN A 9 -5.34 -16.11 -15.82
C GLN A 9 -4.56 -15.64 -14.59
N THR A 10 -3.48 -14.89 -14.78
CA THR A 10 -2.69 -14.31 -13.67
C THR A 10 -3.53 -13.34 -12.87
N ARG A 11 -4.30 -12.46 -13.53
CA ARG A 11 -5.25 -11.57 -12.87
C ARG A 11 -6.29 -12.32 -12.04
N HIS A 12 -6.89 -13.38 -12.57
CA HIS A 12 -7.86 -14.19 -11.83
C HIS A 12 -7.22 -14.87 -10.60
N ARG A 13 -6.02 -15.42 -10.73
CA ARG A 13 -5.30 -15.99 -9.58
C ARG A 13 -5.04 -14.96 -8.50
N LEU A 14 -4.63 -13.73 -8.88
CA LEU A 14 -4.44 -12.63 -7.94
C LEU A 14 -5.73 -12.28 -7.21
N ILE A 15 -6.85 -12.14 -7.93
CA ILE A 15 -8.17 -11.85 -7.34
C ILE A 15 -8.56 -12.92 -6.33
N HIS A 16 -8.38 -14.20 -6.67
CA HIS A 16 -8.69 -15.31 -5.75
C HIS A 16 -7.80 -15.29 -4.51
N ALA A 17 -6.50 -15.06 -4.65
CA ALA A 17 -5.58 -14.98 -3.52
C ALA A 17 -5.91 -13.80 -2.58
N LEU A 18 -6.21 -12.61 -3.13
CA LEU A 18 -6.61 -11.44 -2.33
C LEU A 18 -7.95 -11.64 -1.63
N ARG A 19 -8.93 -12.28 -2.29
CA ARG A 19 -10.21 -12.63 -1.64
C ARG A 19 -10.02 -13.62 -0.50
N ALA A 20 -9.19 -14.63 -0.70
CA ALA A 20 -8.89 -15.61 0.36
C ALA A 20 -8.21 -14.93 1.56
N LEU A 21 -7.23 -14.06 1.30
CA LEU A 21 -6.56 -13.29 2.36
C LEU A 21 -7.53 -12.40 3.13
N LEU A 22 -8.37 -11.62 2.44
CA LEU A 22 -9.37 -10.73 3.04
C LEU A 22 -10.59 -11.46 3.62
N SER A 23 -10.70 -12.79 3.47
CA SER A 23 -11.71 -13.56 4.19
C SER A 23 -11.40 -13.76 5.67
N SER A 24 -10.13 -13.67 6.04
CA SER A 24 -9.63 -13.86 7.42
C SER A 24 -9.31 -12.56 8.15
N VAL A 25 -9.30 -11.43 7.45
CA VAL A 25 -9.04 -10.10 8.01
C VAL A 25 -10.00 -9.08 7.40
N ASP A 26 -10.20 -7.96 8.08
CA ASP A 26 -11.08 -6.90 7.59
C ASP A 26 -10.37 -5.99 6.59
N TYR A 27 -9.09 -5.70 6.81
CA TYR A 27 -8.27 -4.84 5.96
C TYR A 27 -6.86 -5.40 5.83
N LEU A 28 -6.21 -5.09 4.70
CA LEU A 28 -4.77 -5.24 4.53
C LEU A 28 -4.11 -3.87 4.70
N VAL A 29 -3.03 -3.83 5.45
CA VAL A 29 -2.24 -2.61 5.68
C VAL A 29 -0.82 -2.87 5.24
N LEU A 30 -0.28 -2.03 4.37
CA LEU A 30 1.08 -2.15 3.86
C LEU A 30 1.61 -0.76 3.47
N PRO A 31 2.93 -0.59 3.29
CA PRO A 31 3.46 0.66 2.73
C PRO A 31 2.84 0.96 1.37
N THR A 32 2.53 2.23 1.06
CA THR A 32 2.04 2.60 -0.27
C THR A 32 3.12 2.37 -1.34
N CYS A 33 4.37 2.73 -1.01
CA CYS A 33 5.53 2.49 -1.84
C CYS A 33 6.61 1.76 -1.03
N PRO A 34 7.45 0.93 -1.68
CA PRO A 34 8.49 0.16 -0.99
C PRO A 34 9.70 1.01 -0.56
N CYS A 35 9.73 2.27 -0.93
CA CYS A 35 10.80 3.22 -0.62
C CYS A 35 10.24 4.63 -0.51
N LEU A 36 11.02 5.53 0.07
CA LEU A 36 10.79 6.97 0.02
C LEU A 36 11.00 7.50 -1.40
N ALA A 37 10.67 8.78 -1.63
CA ALA A 37 10.86 9.40 -2.93
C ALA A 37 12.32 9.24 -3.40
N PRO A 38 12.56 8.64 -4.58
CA PRO A 38 13.90 8.48 -5.12
C PRO A 38 14.48 9.85 -5.54
N PRO A 39 15.81 9.98 -5.70
CA PRO A 39 16.41 11.19 -6.23
C PRO A 39 15.81 11.56 -7.58
N HIS A 40 15.69 12.87 -7.82
CA HIS A 40 15.19 13.38 -9.09
C HIS A 40 16.07 12.90 -10.26
N GLY A 41 15.44 12.39 -11.33
CA GLY A 41 16.15 11.88 -12.50
C GLY A 41 16.73 10.47 -12.35
N ALA A 42 16.47 9.77 -11.25
CA ALA A 42 16.88 8.37 -11.11
C ALA A 42 16.04 7.46 -12.02
N ASP A 43 16.68 6.65 -12.85
CA ASP A 43 16.02 5.66 -13.71
C ASP A 43 15.84 4.30 -13.03
N SER A 44 16.75 3.96 -12.12
CA SER A 44 16.79 2.69 -11.41
C SER A 44 16.97 2.86 -9.92
N ILE A 45 16.56 1.84 -9.15
CA ILE A 45 16.66 1.81 -7.69
C ILE A 45 16.89 0.38 -7.21
N ALA A 46 17.64 0.24 -6.12
CA ALA A 46 17.80 -1.00 -5.40
C ALA A 46 17.16 -0.88 -4.00
N ILE A 47 16.36 -1.90 -3.62
CA ILE A 47 15.64 -1.95 -2.35
C ILE A 47 15.81 -3.35 -1.77
N GLY A 48 16.59 -3.48 -0.70
CA GLY A 48 16.98 -4.78 -0.17
C GLY A 48 17.72 -5.60 -1.23
N GLY A 49 17.27 -6.83 -1.48
CA GLY A 49 17.84 -7.71 -2.53
C GLY A 49 17.20 -7.55 -3.92
N TRP A 50 16.30 -6.60 -4.11
CA TRP A 50 15.62 -6.34 -5.39
C TRP A 50 16.21 -5.09 -6.08
N SER A 51 16.33 -5.14 -7.41
CA SER A 51 16.70 -3.98 -8.24
C SER A 51 15.86 -3.92 -9.51
N GLY A 52 15.55 -2.70 -9.96
CA GLY A 52 14.74 -2.47 -11.15
C GLY A 52 14.55 -0.99 -11.43
N THR A 53 13.63 -0.67 -12.33
CA THR A 53 13.31 0.73 -12.62
C THR A 53 12.55 1.37 -11.46
N VAL A 54 12.71 2.69 -11.27
CA VAL A 54 11.93 3.46 -10.30
C VAL A 54 10.43 3.23 -10.47
N ARG A 55 9.94 3.20 -11.72
CA ARG A 55 8.53 2.91 -11.99
C ARG A 55 8.09 1.55 -11.47
N GLN A 56 8.87 0.49 -11.69
CA GLN A 56 8.55 -0.85 -11.18
C GLN A 56 8.51 -0.87 -9.65
N ALA A 57 9.45 -0.21 -9.00
CA ALA A 57 9.46 -0.08 -7.55
C ALA A 57 8.20 0.63 -7.04
N LEU A 58 7.94 1.85 -7.50
CA LEU A 58 6.83 2.66 -7.00
C LEU A 58 5.45 2.03 -7.25
N MET A 59 5.27 1.30 -8.36
CA MET A 59 4.01 0.62 -8.67
C MET A 59 3.88 -0.76 -8.03
N GLY A 60 4.95 -1.30 -7.45
CA GLY A 60 4.99 -2.69 -6.98
C GLY A 60 3.90 -3.04 -5.96
N TYR A 61 3.55 -2.10 -5.08
CA TYR A 61 2.57 -2.32 -4.01
C TYR A 61 1.16 -1.80 -4.34
N THR A 62 0.99 -0.97 -5.36
CA THR A 62 -0.32 -0.41 -5.74
C THR A 62 -0.94 -1.10 -6.95
N ALA A 63 -0.13 -1.50 -7.94
CA ALA A 63 -0.60 -2.13 -9.16
C ALA A 63 -1.40 -3.43 -8.94
N PRO A 64 -1.07 -4.32 -7.98
CA PRO A 64 -1.85 -5.53 -7.74
C PRO A 64 -3.31 -5.25 -7.39
N PHE A 65 -3.58 -4.26 -6.55
CA PHE A 65 -4.93 -3.91 -6.12
C PHE A 65 -5.72 -3.23 -7.24
N ASN A 66 -5.07 -2.33 -7.99
CA ASN A 66 -5.65 -1.73 -9.19
C ASN A 66 -6.02 -2.79 -10.24
N LEU A 67 -5.11 -3.74 -10.51
CA LEU A 67 -5.35 -4.82 -11.46
C LEU A 67 -6.48 -5.75 -11.01
N ALA A 68 -6.57 -6.02 -9.72
CA ALA A 68 -7.58 -6.91 -9.14
C ALA A 68 -8.94 -6.21 -8.91
N GLY A 69 -8.99 -4.88 -8.90
CA GLY A 69 -10.20 -4.10 -8.64
C GLY A 69 -10.59 -4.08 -7.15
N PHE A 70 -9.60 -4.00 -6.26
CA PHE A 70 -9.82 -3.86 -4.83
C PHE A 70 -9.71 -2.39 -4.42
N PRO A 71 -10.63 -1.87 -3.59
CA PRO A 71 -10.53 -0.52 -3.10
C PRO A 71 -9.32 -0.37 -2.16
N ALA A 72 -8.55 0.67 -2.39
CA ALA A 72 -7.37 0.99 -1.60
C ALA A 72 -7.26 2.50 -1.40
N ILE A 73 -6.80 2.91 -0.22
CA ILE A 73 -6.56 4.31 0.12
C ILE A 73 -5.16 4.46 0.71
N SER A 74 -4.46 5.53 0.33
CA SER A 74 -3.17 5.89 0.88
C SER A 74 -3.34 6.95 1.97
N ILE A 75 -2.76 6.70 3.14
CA ILE A 75 -2.81 7.58 4.31
C ILE A 75 -1.39 8.07 4.58
N PRO A 76 -1.16 9.39 4.65
CA PRO A 76 0.16 9.92 4.96
C PRO A 76 0.56 9.57 6.38
N LEU A 77 1.81 9.20 6.56
CA LEU A 77 2.41 9.00 7.88
C LEU A 77 2.97 10.32 8.41
N PRO A 78 2.90 10.58 9.71
CA PRO A 78 3.52 11.76 10.31
C PRO A 78 5.02 11.81 9.98
N ALA A 79 5.48 12.96 9.49
CA ALA A 79 6.91 13.16 9.26
C ALA A 79 7.64 13.19 10.61
N ARG A 80 8.61 12.30 10.79
CA ARG A 80 9.48 12.29 11.96
C ARG A 80 10.83 12.88 11.59
N GLY A 81 11.29 13.87 12.32
CA GLY A 81 12.65 14.41 12.19
C GLY A 81 12.97 15.10 10.86
N GLY A 82 11.99 15.67 10.16
CA GLY A 82 12.24 16.39 8.88
C GLY A 82 12.56 15.49 7.69
N GLY A 83 12.25 14.19 7.78
CA GLY A 83 12.46 13.22 6.70
C GLY A 83 11.50 13.40 5.51
N LEU A 84 11.75 12.67 4.42
CA LEU A 84 10.86 12.63 3.25
C LEU A 84 9.50 12.02 3.63
N PRO A 85 8.41 12.47 2.99
CA PRO A 85 7.08 11.93 3.22
C PRO A 85 7.00 10.43 2.95
N ALA A 86 6.28 9.71 3.81
CA ALA A 86 5.94 8.31 3.66
C ALA A 86 4.43 8.12 3.80
N ALA A 87 3.91 7.01 3.30
CA ALA A 87 2.50 6.69 3.43
C ALA A 87 2.29 5.19 3.58
N MET A 88 1.21 4.83 4.25
CA MET A 88 0.67 3.48 4.27
C MET A 88 -0.58 3.40 3.40
N GLN A 89 -0.85 2.24 2.81
CA GLN A 89 -2.12 2.00 2.16
C GLN A 89 -2.95 0.99 2.96
N VAL A 90 -4.25 1.21 2.95
CA VAL A 90 -5.25 0.31 3.50
C VAL A 90 -6.09 -0.21 2.35
N VAL A 91 -6.28 -1.52 2.28
CA VAL A 91 -7.02 -2.20 1.22
C VAL A 91 -8.18 -2.96 1.83
N ALA A 92 -9.36 -2.86 1.21
CA ALA A 92 -10.56 -3.54 1.65
C ALA A 92 -11.11 -4.52 0.59
N ARG A 93 -12.18 -5.23 0.92
CA ARG A 93 -12.89 -6.10 -0.01
C ARG A 93 -13.56 -5.27 -1.11
N PRO A 94 -13.73 -5.82 -2.32
CA PRO A 94 -14.52 -5.15 -3.36
C PRO A 94 -15.93 -4.80 -2.88
N GLY A 95 -16.30 -3.53 -3.02
CA GLY A 95 -17.58 -2.97 -2.56
C GLY A 95 -17.57 -2.36 -1.17
N ASP A 96 -16.46 -2.51 -0.40
CA ASP A 96 -16.31 -1.93 0.94
C ASP A 96 -15.66 -0.52 0.90
N ASP A 97 -15.89 0.26 -0.16
CA ASP A 97 -15.34 1.62 -0.32
C ASP A 97 -15.76 2.54 0.85
N GLY A 98 -17.05 2.50 1.22
CA GLY A 98 -17.58 3.30 2.33
C GLY A 98 -16.95 2.95 3.70
N PRO A 99 -16.93 1.67 4.10
CA PRO A 99 -16.21 1.22 5.27
C PRO A 99 -14.71 1.57 5.23
N LEU A 100 -14.05 1.43 4.08
CA LEU A 100 -12.65 1.80 3.89
C LEU A 100 -12.39 3.28 4.19
N LEU A 101 -13.23 4.18 3.68
CA LEU A 101 -13.12 5.61 3.96
C LEU A 101 -13.29 5.94 5.43
N LYS A 102 -14.21 5.26 6.12
CA LYS A 102 -14.42 5.44 7.57
C LYS A 102 -13.20 5.03 8.38
N ILE A 103 -12.67 3.82 8.15
CA ILE A 103 -11.49 3.36 8.89
C ILE A 103 -10.25 4.19 8.56
N ALA A 104 -10.10 4.64 7.31
CA ALA A 104 -8.99 5.51 6.92
C ALA A 104 -9.02 6.83 7.69
N LEU A 105 -10.19 7.44 7.86
CA LEU A 105 -10.36 8.65 8.65
C LEU A 105 -10.00 8.44 10.12
N GLU A 106 -10.38 7.32 10.72
CA GLU A 106 -10.01 6.98 12.09
C GLU A 106 -8.50 6.78 12.24
N ILE A 107 -7.88 6.06 11.30
CA ILE A 107 -6.42 5.86 11.28
C ILE A 107 -5.71 7.22 11.15
N GLU A 108 -6.16 8.09 10.25
CA GLU A 108 -5.56 9.42 10.08
C GLU A 108 -5.64 10.24 11.37
N ARG A 109 -6.77 10.25 12.06
CA ARG A 109 -6.94 10.91 13.35
C ARG A 109 -5.99 10.37 14.41
N LEU A 110 -5.84 9.04 14.49
CA LEU A 110 -4.92 8.40 15.43
C LEU A 110 -3.46 8.75 15.15
N LEU A 111 -3.08 8.81 13.87
CA LEU A 111 -1.73 9.18 13.46
C LEU A 111 -1.39 10.64 13.72
N GLN A 112 -2.38 11.54 13.70
CA GLN A 112 -2.23 12.97 13.97
C GLN A 112 -2.40 13.33 15.46
N ALA A 113 -2.91 12.41 16.28
CA ALA A 113 -3.04 12.62 17.70
C ALA A 113 -1.64 12.81 18.34
N PRO A 114 -1.50 13.75 19.31
CA PRO A 114 -0.26 13.86 20.07
C PRO A 114 0.03 12.53 20.77
N ALA A 115 1.31 12.12 20.79
CA ALA A 115 1.71 10.89 21.47
C ALA A 115 1.22 10.91 22.92
N SER A 116 0.52 9.84 23.33
CA SER A 116 0.09 9.72 24.72
C SER A 116 1.32 9.70 25.63
N PRO A 117 1.32 10.47 26.74
CA PRO A 117 2.46 10.50 27.67
C PRO A 117 2.76 9.13 28.30
N ASP A 118 1.82 8.18 28.22
CA ASP A 118 1.94 6.86 28.84
C ASP A 118 2.70 5.82 27.98
N HIS A 119 3.13 6.16 26.76
CA HIS A 119 3.96 5.30 25.90
C HIS A 119 5.22 6.03 25.40
N PRO A 120 6.24 6.29 26.27
CA PRO A 120 7.41 7.06 25.88
C PRO A 120 8.41 6.33 24.99
N ASN A 121 8.21 5.07 24.63
CA ASN A 121 9.22 4.28 23.89
C ASN A 121 8.65 3.35 22.83
N LEU A 122 8.33 3.93 21.67
CA LEU A 122 8.42 3.25 20.38
C LEU A 122 9.31 4.12 19.48
N ALA A 123 10.59 4.19 19.85
CA ALA A 123 11.65 4.73 19.03
C ALA A 123 12.31 3.61 18.25
#